data_982e3a39244f03cd40a552166b62c524
#
_entry.id   982e3a39244f03cd40a552166b62c524
#
_cell.length_a   1.000
_cell.length_b   1.000
_cell.length_c   1.000
_cell.angle_alpha   90.00
_cell.angle_beta   90.00
_cell.angle_gamma   90.00
#
_symmetry.space_group_name_H-M   'P 1'
#
loop_
_entity.id
_entity.type
_entity.pdbx_description
1 polymer ?
#
loop_
_entity_poly.entity_id
_entity_poly.type
_entity_poly.pdbx_seq_one_letter_code
_entity_poly.pdbx_strand_id
1 'polypeptide(L)'
;MSDGIRTRTDGPVLEVTIDRPKANAIDLAASRRLNEVFTSFRNDAALRVAIVTGAGERFFSPGWDLKAAAAGEASDEDWGVGGFGGLNYPRNLDKPLIAAVNGIACGGGFEIVLGTDIIVMEEHARFALPEINVGVLADAGTIKLRRRIPYHVAVEFLMTGRWMDAAEAKHWGLANHVVPKGQSLAKAREIAQQLAAGPPLLFPAIKQLLRHTEMVAEHAAFELHDSLDAVQRVIRSEDLKEGTRAFSEKRKPVWKGE
;
A
#
# COMPACT_ATOMS: atom_id res chain seq x y z
N MET A 1 -14.54 -22.86 4.37
CA MET A 1 -13.13 -22.79 3.92
C MET A 1 -12.63 -21.42 4.38
N SER A 2 -11.40 -21.30 4.91
CA SER A 2 -10.89 -19.98 5.28
C SER A 2 -10.71 -19.14 4.01
N ASP A 3 -10.99 -17.85 4.10
CA ASP A 3 -10.82 -16.89 3.00
C ASP A 3 -9.35 -16.69 2.58
N GLY A 4 -8.43 -17.30 3.35
CA GLY A 4 -6.99 -17.23 3.09
C GLY A 4 -6.38 -15.86 3.38
N ILE A 5 -7.04 -15.03 4.16
CA ILE A 5 -6.51 -13.74 4.64
C ILE A 5 -6.30 -13.83 6.14
N ARG A 6 -5.04 -13.77 6.57
CA ARG A 6 -4.68 -13.77 7.99
C ARG A 6 -4.32 -12.37 8.45
N THR A 7 -4.75 -12.04 9.66
CA THR A 7 -4.40 -10.77 10.31
C THR A 7 -3.75 -11.03 11.66
N ARG A 8 -2.77 -10.20 12.00
CA ARG A 8 -2.13 -10.15 13.32
C ARG A 8 -1.94 -8.69 13.71
N THR A 9 -2.15 -8.38 14.97
CA THR A 9 -1.82 -7.07 15.51
C THR A 9 -0.61 -7.17 16.44
N ASP A 10 0.27 -6.17 16.36
CA ASP A 10 1.40 -6.00 17.28
C ASP A 10 1.39 -4.53 17.73
N GLY A 11 0.77 -4.29 18.88
CA GLY A 11 0.45 -2.94 19.32
C GLY A 11 -0.36 -2.18 18.25
N PRO A 12 0.10 -1.00 17.79
CA PRO A 12 -0.62 -0.19 16.80
C PRO A 12 -0.38 -0.64 15.34
N VAL A 13 0.31 -1.75 15.10
CA VAL A 13 0.64 -2.26 13.77
C VAL A 13 -0.26 -3.45 13.41
N LEU A 14 -0.95 -3.35 12.26
CA LEU A 14 -1.68 -4.45 11.65
C LEU A 14 -0.80 -5.14 10.61
N GLU A 15 -0.63 -6.46 10.71
CA GLU A 15 -0.04 -7.30 9.68
C GLU A 15 -1.13 -8.07 8.94
N VAL A 16 -1.19 -7.95 7.62
CA VAL A 16 -2.11 -8.65 6.74
C VAL A 16 -1.31 -9.61 5.87
N THR A 17 -1.60 -10.90 5.96
CA THR A 17 -0.93 -11.93 5.15
C THR A 17 -1.94 -12.58 4.21
N ILE A 18 -1.66 -12.51 2.90
CA ILE A 18 -2.39 -13.26 1.89
C ILE A 18 -1.83 -14.69 1.94
N ASP A 19 -2.63 -15.65 2.43
CA ASP A 19 -2.24 -17.05 2.66
C ASP A 19 -3.21 -17.99 1.94
N ARG A 20 -3.12 -18.00 0.62
CA ARG A 20 -3.95 -18.83 -0.26
C ARG A 20 -3.09 -19.84 -1.02
N PRO A 21 -3.34 -21.14 -0.86
CA PRO A 21 -2.60 -22.15 -1.60
C PRO A 21 -2.91 -22.01 -3.12
N LYS A 22 -1.99 -22.12 -3.99
CA LYS A 22 -0.55 -22.44 -3.98
C LYS A 22 0.30 -21.18 -4.19
N ALA A 23 -0.31 -20.06 -4.55
CA ALA A 23 0.39 -18.87 -5.04
C ALA A 23 -0.16 -17.54 -4.50
N ASN A 24 -1.06 -17.56 -3.52
CA ASN A 24 -1.73 -16.35 -3.02
C ASN A 24 -2.59 -15.65 -4.08
N ALA A 25 -3.21 -16.42 -5.00
CA ALA A 25 -4.16 -15.88 -5.98
C ALA A 25 -5.44 -15.41 -5.27
N ILE A 26 -6.04 -14.33 -5.76
CA ILE A 26 -7.14 -13.62 -5.11
C ILE A 26 -8.40 -13.77 -5.96
N ASP A 27 -9.42 -14.42 -5.41
CA ASP A 27 -10.78 -14.46 -5.93
C ASP A 27 -11.65 -13.36 -5.29
N LEU A 28 -12.90 -13.25 -5.69
CA LEU A 28 -13.85 -12.27 -5.18
C LEU A 28 -13.99 -12.33 -3.66
N ALA A 29 -14.07 -13.53 -3.09
CA ALA A 29 -14.23 -13.69 -1.65
C ALA A 29 -13.01 -13.17 -0.87
N ALA A 30 -11.80 -13.50 -1.32
CA ALA A 30 -10.57 -13.00 -0.71
C ALA A 30 -10.40 -11.49 -0.91
N SER A 31 -10.77 -10.94 -2.07
CA SER A 31 -10.75 -9.51 -2.32
C SER A 31 -11.71 -8.76 -1.38
N ARG A 32 -12.94 -9.24 -1.23
CA ARG A 32 -13.91 -8.67 -0.28
C ARG A 32 -13.40 -8.73 1.16
N ARG A 33 -12.78 -9.84 1.54
CA ARG A 33 -12.18 -9.98 2.88
C ARG A 33 -11.05 -8.98 3.11
N LEU A 34 -10.17 -8.75 2.14
CA LEU A 34 -9.15 -7.71 2.21
C LEU A 34 -9.77 -6.30 2.35
N ASN A 35 -10.85 -6.03 1.62
CA ASN A 35 -11.61 -4.77 1.75
C ASN A 35 -12.17 -4.56 3.16
N GLU A 36 -12.74 -5.60 3.79
CA GLU A 36 -13.20 -5.56 5.17
C GLU A 36 -12.06 -5.28 6.15
N VAL A 37 -10.92 -5.97 5.98
CA VAL A 37 -9.72 -5.80 6.81
C VAL A 37 -9.21 -4.37 6.74
N PHE A 38 -9.03 -3.81 5.53
CA PHE A 38 -8.51 -2.45 5.37
C PHE A 38 -9.54 -1.38 5.77
N THR A 39 -10.85 -1.66 5.63
CA THR A 39 -11.90 -0.79 6.16
C THR A 39 -11.90 -0.76 7.68
N SER A 40 -11.76 -1.91 8.33
CA SER A 40 -11.65 -2.02 9.78
C SER A 40 -10.38 -1.30 10.28
N PHE A 41 -9.23 -1.52 9.62
CA PHE A 41 -7.99 -0.81 9.91
C PHE A 41 -8.14 0.70 9.82
N ARG A 42 -8.78 1.19 8.77
CA ARG A 42 -9.05 2.64 8.60
C ARG A 42 -9.81 3.21 9.78
N ASN A 43 -10.82 2.50 10.26
CA ASN A 43 -11.76 2.97 11.27
C ASN A 43 -11.30 2.73 12.73
N ASP A 44 -10.33 1.85 12.95
CA ASP A 44 -9.83 1.51 14.29
C ASP A 44 -8.75 2.52 14.73
N ALA A 45 -9.08 3.41 15.66
CA ALA A 45 -8.15 4.43 16.17
C ALA A 45 -6.91 3.83 16.89
N ALA A 46 -6.97 2.60 17.38
CA ALA A 46 -5.83 1.93 18.02
C ALA A 46 -4.77 1.50 17.02
N LEU A 47 -5.14 1.30 15.75
CA LEU A 47 -4.22 0.90 14.68
C LEU A 47 -3.69 2.12 13.93
N ARG A 48 -2.38 2.22 13.77
CA ARG A 48 -1.69 3.37 13.17
C ARG A 48 -1.04 3.06 11.81
N VAL A 49 -0.56 1.83 11.62
CA VAL A 49 0.18 1.39 10.42
C VAL A 49 -0.28 0.02 10.02
N ALA A 50 -0.35 -0.29 8.73
CA ALA A 50 -0.55 -1.65 8.26
C ALA A 50 0.59 -2.12 7.35
N ILE A 51 0.90 -3.42 7.45
CA ILE A 51 1.82 -4.15 6.57
C ILE A 51 1.01 -5.17 5.80
N VAL A 52 1.24 -5.32 4.50
CA VAL A 52 0.68 -6.39 3.68
C VAL A 52 1.81 -7.24 3.09
N THR A 53 1.66 -8.57 3.15
CA THR A 53 2.63 -9.53 2.63
C THR A 53 1.95 -10.80 2.12
N GLY A 54 2.67 -11.63 1.37
CA GLY A 54 2.24 -12.98 0.97
C GLY A 54 2.78 -14.06 1.90
N ALA A 55 2.05 -15.16 2.06
CA ALA A 55 2.57 -16.35 2.72
C ALA A 55 3.56 -17.11 1.83
N GLY A 56 4.55 -17.74 2.45
CA GLY A 56 5.60 -18.49 1.75
C GLY A 56 6.70 -17.58 1.21
N GLU A 57 7.53 -18.12 0.30
CA GLU A 57 8.74 -17.42 -0.16
C GLU A 57 8.72 -17.10 -1.67
N ARG A 58 7.77 -17.63 -2.41
CA ARG A 58 7.77 -17.56 -3.87
C ARG A 58 6.87 -16.46 -4.40
N PHE A 59 5.72 -16.26 -3.78
CA PHE A 59 4.73 -15.30 -4.24
C PHE A 59 4.33 -14.36 -3.13
N PHE A 60 4.31 -13.08 -3.45
CA PHE A 60 3.47 -12.12 -2.76
C PHE A 60 2.01 -12.37 -3.17
N SER A 61 1.69 -12.20 -4.44
CA SER A 61 0.43 -12.60 -5.07
C SER A 61 0.55 -12.49 -6.60
N PRO A 62 0.02 -13.45 -7.39
CA PRO A 62 -0.10 -13.34 -8.84
C PRO A 62 -1.31 -12.50 -9.28
N GLY A 63 -2.08 -11.94 -8.33
CA GLY A 63 -3.31 -11.22 -8.61
C GLY A 63 -4.53 -12.11 -8.70
N TRP A 64 -5.41 -11.83 -9.66
CA TRP A 64 -6.69 -12.48 -9.83
C TRP A 64 -6.55 -14.00 -10.06
N ASP A 65 -7.41 -14.77 -9.40
CA ASP A 65 -7.45 -16.22 -9.58
C ASP A 65 -8.07 -16.58 -10.94
N LEU A 66 -7.22 -16.86 -11.93
CA LEU A 66 -7.66 -17.21 -13.28
C LEU A 66 -8.49 -18.49 -13.34
N LYS A 67 -8.50 -19.33 -12.29
CA LYS A 67 -9.42 -20.47 -12.21
C LYS A 67 -10.81 -20.00 -11.82
N ALA A 68 -10.94 -19.04 -10.92
CA ALA A 68 -12.21 -18.41 -10.59
C ALA A 68 -12.77 -17.68 -11.82
N ALA A 69 -11.92 -16.96 -12.56
CA ALA A 69 -12.27 -16.32 -13.83
C ALA A 69 -12.79 -17.35 -14.86
N ALA A 70 -12.09 -18.46 -15.06
CA ALA A 70 -12.52 -19.53 -15.95
C ALA A 70 -13.80 -20.22 -15.48
N ALA A 71 -14.14 -20.15 -14.20
CA ALA A 71 -15.38 -20.64 -13.62
C ALA A 71 -16.55 -19.64 -13.68
N GLY A 72 -16.34 -18.45 -14.27
CA GLY A 72 -17.36 -17.43 -14.51
C GLY A 72 -17.30 -16.19 -13.62
N GLU A 73 -16.27 -16.04 -12.78
CA GLU A 73 -16.05 -14.79 -12.03
C GLU A 73 -15.62 -13.68 -13.03
N ALA A 74 -16.39 -12.59 -13.09
CA ALA A 74 -16.16 -11.51 -14.03
C ALA A 74 -15.09 -10.52 -13.53
N SER A 75 -14.40 -9.85 -14.45
CA SER A 75 -13.38 -8.84 -14.11
C SER A 75 -13.98 -7.55 -13.55
N ASP A 76 -15.25 -7.28 -13.83
CA ASP A 76 -16.02 -6.12 -13.39
C ASP A 76 -16.92 -6.38 -12.18
N GLU A 77 -16.65 -7.44 -11.42
CA GLU A 77 -17.33 -7.72 -10.16
C GLU A 77 -17.20 -6.57 -9.15
N ASP A 78 -18.13 -6.50 -8.21
CA ASP A 78 -17.99 -5.61 -7.04
C ASP A 78 -16.92 -6.16 -6.08
N TRP A 79 -15.69 -5.74 -6.31
CA TRP A 79 -14.52 -6.10 -5.50
C TRP A 79 -14.51 -5.45 -4.10
N GLY A 80 -15.42 -4.51 -3.82
CA GLY A 80 -15.51 -3.73 -2.59
C GLY A 80 -15.01 -2.29 -2.73
N VAL A 81 -15.17 -1.50 -1.66
CA VAL A 81 -14.92 -0.03 -1.65
C VAL A 81 -13.49 0.37 -2.02
N GLY A 82 -12.50 -0.47 -1.75
CA GLY A 82 -11.09 -0.27 -2.09
C GLY A 82 -10.70 -0.89 -3.44
N GLY A 83 -11.66 -1.45 -4.18
CA GLY A 83 -11.42 -2.20 -5.41
C GLY A 83 -10.75 -3.54 -5.15
N PHE A 84 -10.16 -4.13 -6.18
CA PHE A 84 -9.47 -5.43 -6.08
C PHE A 84 -8.42 -5.41 -4.95
N GLY A 85 -8.47 -6.42 -4.09
CA GLY A 85 -7.56 -6.56 -2.94
C GLY A 85 -7.66 -5.44 -1.89
N GLY A 86 -8.68 -4.57 -1.96
CA GLY A 86 -8.94 -3.51 -1.00
C GLY A 86 -8.00 -2.30 -1.11
N LEU A 87 -7.02 -2.32 -2.02
CA LEU A 87 -6.00 -1.27 -2.15
C LEU A 87 -5.85 -0.71 -3.57
N ASN A 88 -6.62 -1.20 -4.55
CA ASN A 88 -6.61 -0.63 -5.89
C ASN A 88 -7.17 0.80 -5.90
N TYR A 89 -8.19 1.06 -5.09
CA TYR A 89 -8.77 2.39 -4.90
C TYR A 89 -8.83 2.74 -3.41
N PRO A 90 -7.70 2.97 -2.72
CA PRO A 90 -7.67 3.14 -1.27
C PRO A 90 -8.28 4.48 -0.84
N ARG A 91 -9.56 4.68 -1.13
CA ARG A 91 -10.29 5.91 -0.80
C ARG A 91 -10.35 6.11 0.71
N ASN A 92 -9.93 7.29 1.16
CA ASN A 92 -9.95 7.69 2.56
C ASN A 92 -9.14 6.76 3.51
N LEU A 93 -8.19 5.99 2.96
CA LEU A 93 -7.24 5.21 3.75
C LEU A 93 -5.94 6.01 3.87
N ASP A 94 -5.93 6.92 4.85
CA ASP A 94 -4.86 7.90 5.02
C ASP A 94 -3.81 7.48 6.07
N LYS A 95 -3.97 6.31 6.70
CA LYS A 95 -2.95 5.70 7.53
C LYS A 95 -1.84 5.09 6.68
N PRO A 96 -0.58 5.06 7.17
CA PRO A 96 0.53 4.45 6.45
C PRO A 96 0.32 2.97 6.12
N LEU A 97 0.68 2.59 4.90
CA LEU A 97 0.62 1.24 4.36
C LEU A 97 2.00 0.83 3.85
N ILE A 98 2.48 -0.34 4.24
CA ILE A 98 3.76 -0.90 3.81
C ILE A 98 3.53 -2.23 3.11
N ALA A 99 4.06 -2.40 1.90
CA ALA A 99 4.16 -3.71 1.25
C ALA A 99 5.49 -4.37 1.64
N ALA A 100 5.42 -5.57 2.21
CA ALA A 100 6.56 -6.46 2.38
C ALA A 100 6.52 -7.53 1.29
N VAL A 101 7.23 -7.26 0.20
CA VAL A 101 7.18 -8.07 -1.04
C VAL A 101 8.19 -9.21 -0.94
N ASN A 102 7.70 -10.37 -0.52
CA ASN A 102 8.46 -11.59 -0.26
C ASN A 102 8.68 -12.48 -1.50
N GLY A 103 8.25 -12.04 -2.68
CA GLY A 103 8.37 -12.82 -3.91
C GLY A 103 7.64 -12.16 -5.08
N ILE A 104 7.15 -12.96 -6.02
CA ILE A 104 6.47 -12.48 -7.21
C ILE A 104 5.19 -11.73 -6.85
N ALA A 105 5.07 -10.49 -7.30
CA ALA A 105 3.82 -9.73 -7.31
C ALA A 105 3.47 -9.38 -8.78
N CYS A 106 2.34 -9.91 -9.25
CA CYS A 106 2.00 -9.89 -10.66
C CYS A 106 0.52 -9.51 -10.82
N GLY A 107 0.18 -8.81 -11.89
CA GLY A 107 -1.19 -8.40 -12.14
C GLY A 107 -1.79 -7.63 -10.96
N GLY A 108 -3.01 -7.97 -10.56
CA GLY A 108 -3.67 -7.39 -9.39
C GLY A 108 -2.85 -7.49 -8.10
N GLY A 109 -1.94 -8.47 -7.98
CA GLY A 109 -1.01 -8.56 -6.85
C GLY A 109 0.00 -7.40 -6.83
N PHE A 110 0.53 -7.01 -7.98
CA PHE A 110 1.37 -5.82 -8.07
C PHE A 110 0.55 -4.53 -7.92
N GLU A 111 -0.69 -4.50 -8.38
CA GLU A 111 -1.58 -3.36 -8.17
C GLU A 111 -1.88 -3.10 -6.69
N ILE A 112 -2.00 -4.17 -5.85
CA ILE A 112 -2.07 -4.06 -4.39
C ILE A 112 -0.80 -3.39 -3.84
N VAL A 113 0.39 -3.80 -4.29
CA VAL A 113 1.67 -3.17 -3.91
C VAL A 113 1.67 -1.69 -4.29
N LEU A 114 1.22 -1.34 -5.50
CA LEU A 114 1.08 0.06 -5.95
C LEU A 114 0.06 0.87 -5.13
N GLY A 115 -0.80 0.21 -4.37
CA GLY A 115 -1.75 0.82 -3.43
C GLY A 115 -1.13 1.21 -2.09
N THR A 116 0.11 0.78 -1.80
CA THR A 116 0.81 1.08 -0.56
C THR A 116 1.71 2.32 -0.67
N ASP A 117 2.17 2.81 0.48
CA ASP A 117 2.99 4.03 0.57
C ASP A 117 4.49 3.73 0.54
N ILE A 118 4.88 2.58 1.13
CA ILE A 118 6.29 2.15 1.23
C ILE A 118 6.39 0.71 0.75
N ILE A 119 7.38 0.46 -0.11
CA ILE A 119 7.63 -0.86 -0.68
C ILE A 119 8.98 -1.37 -0.19
N VAL A 120 8.95 -2.47 0.57
CA VAL A 120 10.12 -3.26 0.97
C VAL A 120 10.11 -4.54 0.15
N MET A 121 11.09 -4.74 -0.71
CA MET A 121 11.13 -5.82 -1.70
C MET A 121 12.32 -6.73 -1.45
N GLU A 122 12.14 -8.04 -1.52
CA GLU A 122 13.25 -8.99 -1.49
C GLU A 122 14.00 -9.03 -2.82
N GLU A 123 15.32 -9.24 -2.79
CA GLU A 123 16.20 -9.18 -3.97
C GLU A 123 15.81 -10.13 -5.11
N HIS A 124 15.14 -11.25 -4.79
CA HIS A 124 14.67 -12.23 -5.78
C HIS A 124 13.25 -11.97 -6.25
N ALA A 125 12.53 -11.03 -5.63
CA ALA A 125 11.16 -10.70 -5.97
C ALA A 125 11.09 -9.98 -7.32
N ARG A 126 9.94 -10.07 -7.99
CA ARG A 126 9.71 -9.49 -9.32
C ARG A 126 8.31 -8.92 -9.44
N PHE A 127 8.18 -7.89 -10.24
CA PHE A 127 6.92 -7.29 -10.63
C PHE A 127 6.60 -7.58 -12.11
N ALA A 128 5.32 -7.73 -12.44
CA ALA A 128 4.80 -7.71 -13.81
C ALA A 128 3.36 -7.22 -13.83
N LEU A 129 2.94 -6.64 -14.96
CA LEU A 129 1.54 -6.39 -15.33
C LEU A 129 1.30 -7.07 -16.70
N PRO A 130 1.10 -8.40 -16.70
CA PRO A 130 1.03 -9.19 -17.93
C PRO A 130 -0.39 -9.25 -18.51
N GLU A 131 -1.31 -8.41 -18.08
CA GLU A 131 -2.70 -8.35 -18.49
C GLU A 131 -2.86 -8.22 -19.99
N ILE A 132 -1.91 -7.58 -20.67
CA ILE A 132 -1.86 -7.47 -22.14
C ILE A 132 -1.88 -8.85 -22.82
N ASN A 133 -1.31 -9.88 -22.19
CA ASN A 133 -1.24 -11.23 -22.76
C ASN A 133 -2.56 -11.98 -22.65
N VAL A 134 -3.51 -11.49 -21.87
CA VAL A 134 -4.84 -12.10 -21.68
C VAL A 134 -5.98 -11.15 -22.07
N GLY A 135 -5.65 -10.00 -22.67
CA GLY A 135 -6.62 -9.04 -23.18
C GLY A 135 -7.41 -8.31 -22.10
N VAL A 136 -6.86 -8.20 -20.89
CA VAL A 136 -7.43 -7.45 -19.77
C VAL A 136 -6.63 -6.18 -19.55
N LEU A 137 -7.27 -5.12 -19.05
CA LEU A 137 -6.59 -3.88 -18.68
C LEU A 137 -6.12 -3.97 -17.23
N ALA A 138 -4.85 -3.63 -16.98
CA ALA A 138 -4.33 -3.41 -15.64
C ALA A 138 -4.77 -2.02 -15.14
N ASP A 139 -5.98 -1.91 -14.63
CA ASP A 139 -6.65 -0.62 -14.34
C ASP A 139 -5.86 0.26 -13.39
N ALA A 140 -5.65 -0.23 -12.17
CA ALA A 140 -4.92 0.51 -11.15
C ALA A 140 -3.43 0.65 -11.52
N GLY A 141 -2.85 -0.37 -12.17
CA GLY A 141 -1.49 -0.36 -12.68
C GLY A 141 -1.27 0.77 -13.70
N THR A 142 -2.16 0.89 -14.67
CA THR A 142 -2.11 1.92 -15.71
C THR A 142 -2.19 3.34 -15.12
N ILE A 143 -3.08 3.52 -14.12
CA ILE A 143 -3.27 4.83 -13.49
C ILE A 143 -2.09 5.18 -12.58
N LYS A 144 -1.60 4.23 -11.77
CA LYS A 144 -0.64 4.50 -10.70
C LYS A 144 0.80 4.47 -11.15
N LEU A 145 1.18 3.52 -12.04
CA LEU A 145 2.57 3.26 -12.36
C LEU A 145 3.27 4.47 -12.97
N ARG A 146 2.61 5.14 -13.95
CA ARG A 146 3.15 6.34 -14.62
C ARG A 146 3.41 7.53 -13.67
N ARG A 147 2.83 7.48 -12.45
CA ARG A 147 3.00 8.52 -11.42
C ARG A 147 4.16 8.20 -10.46
N ARG A 148 4.74 7.01 -10.59
CA ARG A 148 5.79 6.50 -9.70
C ARG A 148 7.12 6.29 -10.39
N ILE A 149 7.10 6.03 -11.72
CA ILE A 149 8.29 5.82 -12.54
C ILE A 149 8.16 6.63 -13.84
N PRO A 150 9.27 6.86 -14.58
CA PRO A 150 9.24 7.61 -15.84
C PRO A 150 8.23 7.05 -16.84
N TYR A 151 7.56 7.95 -17.57
CA TYR A 151 6.46 7.60 -18.48
C TYR A 151 6.82 6.49 -19.47
N HIS A 152 7.97 6.60 -20.15
CA HIS A 152 8.37 5.61 -21.16
C HIS A 152 8.63 4.23 -20.54
N VAL A 153 9.19 4.17 -19.32
CA VAL A 153 9.39 2.92 -18.58
C VAL A 153 8.04 2.29 -18.21
N ALA A 154 7.12 3.11 -17.73
CA ALA A 154 5.77 2.64 -17.37
C ALA A 154 5.02 2.10 -18.59
N VAL A 155 5.05 2.83 -19.72
CA VAL A 155 4.36 2.44 -20.95
C VAL A 155 4.95 1.17 -21.55
N GLU A 156 6.28 1.07 -21.63
CA GLU A 156 6.94 -0.16 -22.09
C GLU A 156 6.54 -1.34 -21.20
N PHE A 157 6.62 -1.19 -19.89
CA PHE A 157 6.27 -2.22 -18.92
C PHE A 157 4.82 -2.71 -19.09
N LEU A 158 3.86 -1.79 -19.21
CA LEU A 158 2.44 -2.09 -19.40
C LEU A 158 2.15 -2.74 -20.75
N MET A 159 2.74 -2.21 -21.84
CA MET A 159 2.44 -2.67 -23.20
C MET A 159 3.15 -3.98 -23.57
N THR A 160 4.27 -4.30 -22.92
CA THR A 160 5.01 -5.55 -23.18
C THR A 160 4.69 -6.65 -22.17
N GLY A 161 4.13 -6.31 -21.00
CA GLY A 161 3.91 -7.26 -19.92
C GLY A 161 5.21 -7.88 -19.38
N ARG A 162 6.37 -7.20 -19.60
CA ARG A 162 7.69 -7.68 -19.17
C ARG A 162 7.81 -7.75 -17.65
N TRP A 163 8.82 -8.45 -17.18
CA TRP A 163 9.18 -8.48 -15.77
C TRP A 163 10.11 -7.32 -15.40
N MET A 164 9.96 -6.85 -14.18
CA MET A 164 10.86 -5.91 -13.50
C MET A 164 11.41 -6.60 -12.26
N ASP A 165 12.71 -6.70 -12.14
CA ASP A 165 13.37 -7.24 -10.96
C ASP A 165 13.56 -6.19 -9.87
N ALA A 166 14.07 -6.61 -8.70
CA ALA A 166 14.22 -5.74 -7.55
C ALA A 166 15.25 -4.63 -7.79
N ALA A 167 16.30 -4.90 -8.58
CA ALA A 167 17.33 -3.91 -8.91
C ALA A 167 16.75 -2.80 -9.80
N GLU A 168 15.97 -3.16 -10.82
CA GLU A 168 15.28 -2.21 -11.68
C GLU A 168 14.22 -1.41 -10.89
N ALA A 169 13.40 -2.08 -10.06
CA ALA A 169 12.42 -1.40 -9.22
C ALA A 169 13.08 -0.38 -8.28
N LYS A 170 14.25 -0.70 -7.73
CA LYS A 170 15.05 0.22 -6.92
C LYS A 170 15.63 1.36 -7.75
N HIS A 171 16.13 1.08 -8.94
CA HIS A 171 16.69 2.08 -9.85
C HIS A 171 15.66 3.17 -10.19
N TRP A 172 14.44 2.78 -10.50
CA TRP A 172 13.36 3.73 -10.82
C TRP A 172 12.71 4.37 -9.60
N GLY A 173 13.14 4.04 -8.37
CA GLY A 173 12.58 4.59 -7.14
C GLY A 173 11.22 4.00 -6.75
N LEU A 174 10.79 2.93 -7.40
CA LEU A 174 9.55 2.22 -7.08
C LEU A 174 9.67 1.45 -5.76
N ALA A 175 10.76 0.70 -5.57
CA ALA A 175 11.07 0.04 -4.30
C ALA A 175 11.85 0.98 -3.38
N ASN A 176 11.33 1.27 -2.19
CA ASN A 176 12.02 2.07 -1.18
C ASN A 176 13.24 1.33 -0.63
N HIS A 177 13.08 0.03 -0.34
CA HIS A 177 14.12 -0.83 0.19
C HIS A 177 14.18 -2.15 -0.58
N VAL A 178 15.39 -2.58 -0.92
CA VAL A 178 15.66 -3.95 -1.39
C VAL A 178 16.50 -4.64 -0.32
N VAL A 179 16.05 -5.82 0.09
CA VAL A 179 16.62 -6.58 1.20
C VAL A 179 16.87 -8.04 0.80
N PRO A 180 17.76 -8.77 1.48
CA PRO A 180 17.97 -10.19 1.25
C PRO A 180 16.68 -11.01 1.41
N LYS A 181 16.66 -12.18 0.77
CA LYS A 181 15.55 -13.12 0.87
C LYS A 181 15.18 -13.43 2.34
N GLY A 182 13.87 -13.43 2.63
CA GLY A 182 13.29 -13.68 3.96
C GLY A 182 13.32 -12.47 4.91
N GLN A 183 13.76 -11.28 4.44
CA GLN A 183 13.92 -10.11 5.31
C GLN A 183 12.90 -9.00 5.07
N SER A 184 12.02 -9.10 4.06
CA SER A 184 11.08 -8.02 3.73
C SER A 184 10.13 -7.70 4.89
N LEU A 185 9.57 -8.73 5.55
CA LEU A 185 8.65 -8.54 6.67
C LEU A 185 9.36 -7.96 7.91
N ALA A 186 10.58 -8.40 8.21
CA ALA A 186 11.36 -7.85 9.32
C ALA A 186 11.66 -6.37 9.12
N LYS A 187 12.09 -5.97 7.90
CA LYS A 187 12.35 -4.56 7.56
C LYS A 187 11.06 -3.73 7.55
N ALA A 188 9.96 -4.30 7.06
CA ALA A 188 8.65 -3.62 7.11
C ALA A 188 8.19 -3.37 8.55
N ARG A 189 8.41 -4.32 9.47
CA ARG A 189 8.11 -4.16 10.90
C ARG A 189 8.94 -3.05 11.55
N GLU A 190 10.23 -2.98 11.25
CA GLU A 190 11.11 -1.89 11.73
C GLU A 190 10.55 -0.53 11.31
N ILE A 191 10.19 -0.36 10.04
CA ILE A 191 9.62 0.89 9.51
C ILE A 191 8.25 1.15 10.15
N ALA A 192 7.40 0.13 10.27
CA ALA A 192 6.08 0.26 10.87
C ALA A 192 6.15 0.72 12.33
N GLN A 193 7.06 0.19 13.13
CA GLN A 193 7.27 0.61 14.52
C GLN A 193 7.75 2.06 14.59
N GLN A 194 8.65 2.47 13.69
CA GLN A 194 9.08 3.87 13.60
C GLN A 194 7.90 4.80 13.28
N LEU A 195 7.07 4.46 12.29
CA LEU A 195 5.89 5.24 11.93
C LEU A 195 4.86 5.26 13.06
N ALA A 196 4.61 4.10 13.69
CA ALA A 196 3.65 3.98 14.78
C ALA A 196 4.04 4.80 16.03
N ALA A 197 5.34 5.03 16.23
CA ALA A 197 5.84 5.92 17.29
C ALA A 197 5.76 7.42 16.92
N GLY A 198 5.41 7.74 15.68
CA GLY A 198 5.28 9.12 15.19
C GLY A 198 3.93 9.76 15.51
N PRO A 199 3.77 11.05 15.17
CA PRO A 199 2.54 11.82 15.42
C PRO A 199 1.40 11.36 14.49
N PRO A 200 0.31 10.80 15.03
CA PRO A 200 -0.70 10.11 14.21
C PRO A 200 -1.50 11.04 13.31
N LEU A 201 -1.60 12.32 13.64
CA LEU A 201 -2.33 13.30 12.81
C LEU A 201 -1.56 13.74 11.57
N LEU A 202 -0.22 13.64 11.58
CA LEU A 202 0.59 14.09 10.43
C LEU A 202 0.46 13.16 9.23
N PHE A 203 0.36 11.86 9.42
CA PHE A 203 0.31 10.92 8.28
C PHE A 203 -0.93 11.13 7.41
N PRO A 204 -2.16 11.24 7.97
CA PRO A 204 -3.33 11.60 7.18
C PRO A 204 -3.18 12.95 6.48
N ALA A 205 -2.65 13.96 7.15
CA ALA A 205 -2.46 15.29 6.56
C ALA A 205 -1.49 15.24 5.38
N ILE A 206 -0.35 14.55 5.51
CA ILE A 206 0.63 14.35 4.44
C ILE A 206 -0.03 13.62 3.24
N LYS A 207 -0.72 12.50 3.48
CA LYS A 207 -1.33 11.71 2.38
C LYS A 207 -2.45 12.46 1.69
N GLN A 208 -3.29 13.17 2.43
CA GLN A 208 -4.36 14.00 1.85
C GLN A 208 -3.77 15.15 1.05
N LEU A 209 -2.78 15.86 1.59
CA LEU A 209 -2.14 16.95 0.89
C LEU A 209 -1.50 16.48 -0.42
N LEU A 210 -0.68 15.42 -0.39
CA LEU A 210 -0.07 14.84 -1.60
C LEU A 210 -1.12 14.44 -2.65
N ARG A 211 -2.21 13.80 -2.23
CA ARG A 211 -3.28 13.36 -3.14
C ARG A 211 -4.05 14.53 -3.76
N HIS A 212 -4.39 15.54 -2.97
CA HIS A 212 -5.17 16.67 -3.44
C HIS A 212 -4.35 17.64 -4.29
N THR A 213 -3.03 17.68 -4.12
CA THR A 213 -2.15 18.58 -4.85
C THR A 213 -1.46 17.95 -6.06
N GLU A 214 -1.62 16.65 -6.30
CA GLU A 214 -0.89 15.89 -7.33
C GLU A 214 -1.00 16.49 -8.76
N MET A 215 -2.15 17.08 -9.10
CA MET A 215 -2.43 17.64 -10.44
C MET A 215 -2.69 19.14 -10.39
N VAL A 216 -2.27 19.81 -9.33
CA VAL A 216 -2.55 21.22 -9.08
C VAL A 216 -1.26 22.03 -9.21
N ALA A 217 -1.35 23.21 -9.80
CA ALA A 217 -0.22 24.13 -9.85
C ALA A 217 0.22 24.54 -8.44
N GLU A 218 1.53 24.71 -8.24
CA GLU A 218 2.13 24.90 -6.90
C GLU A 218 1.46 26.02 -6.09
N HIS A 219 1.17 27.17 -6.70
CA HIS A 219 0.51 28.28 -6.01
C HIS A 219 -0.90 27.92 -5.50
N ALA A 220 -1.69 27.21 -6.30
CA ALA A 220 -3.02 26.74 -5.89
C ALA A 220 -2.93 25.56 -4.89
N ALA A 221 -1.82 24.82 -4.88
CA ALA A 221 -1.57 23.78 -3.87
C ALA A 221 -1.40 24.37 -2.46
N PHE A 222 -0.79 25.57 -2.34
CA PHE A 222 -0.71 26.26 -1.06
C PHE A 222 -2.07 26.77 -0.56
N GLU A 223 -2.96 27.19 -1.45
CA GLU A 223 -4.35 27.55 -1.09
C GLU A 223 -5.13 26.32 -0.59
N LEU A 224 -4.94 25.17 -1.25
CA LEU A 224 -5.52 23.89 -0.81
C LEU A 224 -4.97 23.45 0.54
N HIS A 225 -3.67 23.63 0.81
CA HIS A 225 -3.06 23.32 2.10
C HIS A 225 -3.84 23.93 3.27
N ASP A 226 -4.16 25.21 3.17
CA ASP A 226 -4.86 25.94 4.23
C ASP A 226 -6.34 25.54 4.37
N SER A 227 -6.93 24.95 3.32
CA SER A 227 -8.34 24.51 3.32
C SER A 227 -8.57 23.08 3.78
N LEU A 228 -7.51 22.24 3.82
CA LEU A 228 -7.65 20.82 4.18
C LEU A 228 -7.87 20.62 5.69
N ASP A 229 -8.99 19.99 6.06
CA ASP A 229 -9.34 19.68 7.45
C ASP A 229 -8.23 18.90 8.18
N ALA A 230 -7.57 17.97 7.50
CA ALA A 230 -6.48 17.21 8.10
C ALA A 230 -5.29 18.10 8.48
N VAL A 231 -4.96 19.10 7.66
CA VAL A 231 -3.92 20.11 7.94
C VAL A 231 -4.34 20.99 9.11
N GLN A 232 -5.58 21.47 9.08
CA GLN A 232 -6.12 22.31 10.16
C GLN A 232 -6.16 21.57 11.51
N ARG A 233 -6.45 20.28 11.51
CA ARG A 233 -6.38 19.44 12.72
C ARG A 233 -4.96 19.36 13.27
N VAL A 234 -3.94 19.21 12.43
CA VAL A 234 -2.53 19.23 12.88
C VAL A 234 -2.18 20.56 13.51
N ILE A 235 -2.51 21.69 12.85
CA ILE A 235 -2.17 23.05 13.32
C ILE A 235 -2.79 23.34 14.69
N ARG A 236 -4.01 22.83 14.96
CA ARG A 236 -4.76 23.08 16.20
C ARG A 236 -4.51 22.01 17.27
N SER A 237 -3.72 20.98 16.98
CA SER A 237 -3.56 19.81 17.85
C SER A 237 -2.73 20.09 19.11
N GLU A 238 -3.02 19.36 20.17
CA GLU A 238 -2.14 19.28 21.34
C GLU A 238 -0.81 18.59 21.00
N ASP A 239 -0.81 17.69 20.02
CA ASP A 239 0.40 17.03 19.54
C ASP A 239 1.42 18.04 18.96
N LEU A 240 0.98 19.11 18.27
CA LEU A 240 1.89 20.17 17.82
C LEU A 240 2.58 20.88 19.00
N LYS A 241 1.83 21.17 20.06
CA LYS A 241 2.37 21.80 21.28
C LYS A 241 3.30 20.85 22.03
N GLU A 242 2.92 19.58 22.11
CA GLU A 242 3.76 18.54 22.71
C GLU A 242 5.08 18.36 21.94
N GLY A 243 5.03 18.30 20.61
CA GLY A 243 6.23 18.17 19.79
C GLY A 243 7.25 19.29 20.03
N THR A 244 6.78 20.53 20.02
CA THR A 244 7.65 21.72 20.28
C THR A 244 8.18 21.74 21.70
N ARG A 245 7.37 21.39 22.70
CA ARG A 245 7.76 21.30 24.10
C ARG A 245 8.79 20.19 24.33
N ALA A 246 8.52 18.97 23.84
CA ALA A 246 9.41 17.82 23.98
C ALA A 246 10.78 18.08 23.35
N PHE A 247 10.80 18.75 22.18
CA PHE A 247 12.04 19.16 21.53
C PHE A 247 12.85 20.14 22.42
N SER A 248 12.20 21.16 22.97
CA SER A 248 12.84 22.14 23.87
C SER A 248 13.40 21.48 25.16
N GLU A 249 12.64 20.51 25.70
CA GLU A 249 13.00 19.78 26.92
C GLU A 249 13.97 18.60 26.66
N LYS A 250 14.35 18.36 25.39
CA LYS A 250 15.22 17.24 24.95
C LYS A 250 14.73 15.85 25.39
N ARG A 251 13.45 15.63 25.39
CA ARG A 251 12.79 14.34 25.70
C ARG A 251 12.02 13.80 24.51
N LYS A 252 11.64 12.53 24.57
CA LYS A 252 10.72 11.96 23.58
C LYS A 252 9.32 12.54 23.75
N PRO A 253 8.62 12.89 22.64
CA PRO A 253 7.24 13.34 22.69
C PRO A 253 6.27 12.18 23.01
N VAL A 254 5.12 12.53 23.56
CA VAL A 254 4.01 11.61 23.83
C VAL A 254 2.84 12.05 22.98
N TRP A 255 2.65 11.34 21.86
CA TRP A 255 1.60 11.65 20.89
C TRP A 255 0.24 11.09 21.33
N LYS A 256 -0.79 11.92 21.30
CA LYS A 256 -2.17 11.54 21.66
C LYS A 256 -3.11 11.47 20.46
N GLY A 257 -2.79 12.17 19.37
CA GLY A 257 -3.67 12.29 18.20
C GLY A 257 -4.81 13.28 18.39
N GLU A 258 -4.61 14.25 19.25
CA GLU A 258 -5.61 15.27 19.63
C GLU A 258 -5.12 16.69 19.33
#